data_5a0d0d0b7d8f499c7ae4263426080258
#
_entry.id   5a0d0d0b7d8f499c7ae4263426080258
#
_cell.length_a   1.000
_cell.length_b   1.000
_cell.length_c   1.000
_cell.angle_alpha   90.00
_cell.angle_beta   90.00
_cell.angle_gamma   90.00
#
_symmetry.space_group_name_H-M   'P 1'
#
loop_
_entity.id
_entity.type
_entity.pdbx_description
1 polymer ?
#
loop_
_entity_poly.entity_id
_entity_poly.type
_entity_poly.pdbx_seq_one_letter_code
_entity_poly.pdbx_strand_id
1 'polypeptide(L)'
;LRLEVNKNWTSNWFPKKNAYATDLAQDIKLRKYLKKRLQDASVASVNIERTSQAITVTIHTARPGIVIGRGGEEVARLKKEVAKLCNTEDIHLNINEVKRPELNAELVGQNIASQLVKKMPYRRVLNKTMQSTMRMGAEGIRINVSGRLGGVEIARSERFMEGRVPLHLSLIHISEPTRPTP
;
A
#
# COMPACT_ATOMS: atom_id res chain seq x y z
N LEU A 1 13.09 10.32 6.27
CA LEU A 1 11.93 9.53 6.66
C LEU A 1 12.08 9.14 8.12
N ARG A 2 11.22 9.65 9.01
CA ARG A 2 11.22 9.28 10.43
C ARG A 2 10.22 8.15 10.64
N LEU A 3 10.72 6.97 10.95
CA LEU A 3 9.92 5.85 11.42
C LEU A 3 9.36 6.21 12.80
N GLU A 4 8.17 5.72 13.10
CA GLU A 4 7.36 5.99 14.29
C GLU A 4 6.69 7.38 14.33
N VAL A 5 7.22 8.38 13.62
CA VAL A 5 6.59 9.71 13.53
C VAL A 5 5.65 9.79 12.33
N ASN A 6 6.12 9.44 11.12
CA ASN A 6 5.34 9.53 9.88
C ASN A 6 4.90 8.18 9.32
N LYS A 7 5.64 7.12 9.59
CA LYS A 7 5.34 5.76 9.16
C LYS A 7 5.72 4.78 10.24
N ASN A 8 4.87 3.81 10.46
CA ASN A 8 5.19 2.64 11.24
C ASN A 8 5.86 1.57 10.37
N TRP A 9 6.58 0.69 11.03
CA TRP A 9 7.16 -0.48 10.38
C TRP A 9 6.04 -1.38 9.83
N THR A 10 6.27 -1.93 8.65
CA THR A 10 5.35 -2.91 8.07
C THR A 10 5.64 -4.33 8.57
N SER A 11 6.79 -4.56 9.20
CA SER A 11 7.16 -5.79 9.89
C SER A 11 7.51 -5.45 11.33
N ASN A 12 6.72 -5.97 12.28
CA ASN A 12 6.89 -5.77 13.72
C ASN A 12 7.28 -7.10 14.35
N TRP A 13 8.57 -7.44 14.29
CA TRP A 13 9.08 -8.65 14.89
C TRP A 13 10.60 -8.56 15.12
N PHE A 14 11.06 -9.32 16.11
CA PHE A 14 12.47 -9.45 16.44
C PHE A 14 12.85 -10.92 16.39
N PRO A 15 13.77 -11.35 15.51
CA PRO A 15 14.12 -12.75 15.35
C PRO A 15 15.05 -13.24 16.45
N LYS A 16 14.99 -14.54 16.71
CA LYS A 16 16.04 -15.21 17.49
C LYS A 16 17.34 -15.23 16.68
N LYS A 17 18.48 -15.34 17.39
CA LYS A 17 19.81 -15.40 16.79
C LYS A 17 19.83 -16.43 15.63
N ASN A 18 20.30 -16.05 14.47
CA ASN A 18 20.40 -16.83 13.21
C ASN A 18 19.10 -17.09 12.42
N ALA A 19 17.92 -16.70 12.89
CA ALA A 19 16.66 -16.88 12.13
C ALA A 19 16.29 -15.69 11.22
N TYR A 20 16.99 -14.56 11.33
CA TYR A 20 16.63 -13.33 10.63
C TYR A 20 16.50 -13.49 9.10
N ALA A 21 17.47 -14.14 8.46
CA ALA A 21 17.47 -14.28 7.01
C ALA A 21 16.31 -15.15 6.50
N THR A 22 15.98 -16.21 7.21
CA THR A 22 14.87 -17.12 6.86
C THR A 22 13.52 -16.43 7.03
N ASP A 23 13.32 -15.74 8.15
CA ASP A 23 12.08 -15.04 8.46
C ASP A 23 11.84 -13.86 7.50
N LEU A 24 12.89 -13.10 7.19
CA LEU A 24 12.82 -12.02 6.22
C LEU A 24 12.48 -12.54 4.81
N ALA A 25 13.10 -13.65 4.38
CA ALA A 25 12.82 -14.25 3.08
C ALA A 25 11.36 -14.74 2.99
N GLN A 26 10.83 -15.30 4.07
CA GLN A 26 9.42 -15.71 4.17
C GLN A 26 8.49 -14.49 4.07
N ASP A 27 8.76 -13.40 4.80
CA ASP A 27 7.95 -12.18 4.77
C ASP A 27 7.91 -11.55 3.37
N ILE A 28 9.05 -11.50 2.68
CA ILE A 28 9.10 -10.98 1.31
C ILE A 28 8.27 -11.86 0.35
N LYS A 29 8.40 -13.18 0.46
CA LYS A 29 7.60 -14.13 -0.34
C LYS A 29 6.11 -13.96 -0.07
N LEU A 30 5.73 -13.89 1.20
CA LEU A 30 4.35 -13.72 1.64
C LEU A 30 3.74 -12.41 1.13
N ARG A 31 4.45 -11.28 1.24
CA ARG A 31 3.98 -10.00 0.72
C ARG A 31 3.79 -10.02 -0.80
N LYS A 32 4.76 -10.59 -1.54
CA LYS A 32 4.64 -10.74 -2.99
C LYS A 32 3.45 -11.62 -3.37
N TYR A 33 3.27 -12.71 -2.66
CA TYR A 33 2.16 -13.62 -2.87
C TYR A 33 0.81 -12.93 -2.63
N LEU A 34 0.62 -12.29 -1.47
CA LEU A 34 -0.61 -11.59 -1.13
C LEU A 34 -0.92 -10.44 -2.10
N LYS A 35 0.07 -9.63 -2.47
CA LYS A 35 -0.12 -8.57 -3.47
C LYS A 35 -0.56 -9.13 -4.83
N LYS A 36 -0.01 -10.27 -5.25
CA LYS A 36 -0.38 -10.92 -6.51
C LYS A 36 -1.78 -11.56 -6.46
N ARG A 37 -2.10 -12.26 -5.37
CA ARG A 37 -3.37 -12.97 -5.20
C ARG A 37 -4.56 -12.03 -5.02
N LEU A 38 -4.32 -10.87 -4.36
CA LEU A 38 -5.35 -9.90 -4.00
C LEU A 38 -5.30 -8.62 -4.86
N GLN A 39 -4.87 -8.73 -6.12
CA GLN A 39 -4.84 -7.58 -7.04
C GLN A 39 -6.21 -6.90 -7.17
N ASP A 40 -7.29 -7.68 -7.27
CA ASP A 40 -8.65 -7.17 -7.42
C ASP A 40 -9.21 -6.50 -6.16
N ALA A 41 -8.66 -6.87 -5.01
CA ALA A 41 -9.07 -6.32 -3.72
C ALA A 41 -8.45 -4.94 -3.42
N SER A 42 -7.50 -4.47 -4.23
CA SER A 42 -6.82 -3.18 -4.01
C SER A 42 -6.18 -3.09 -2.62
N VAL A 43 -5.12 -3.86 -2.41
CA VAL A 43 -4.39 -3.91 -1.13
C VAL A 43 -3.49 -2.69 -1.00
N ALA A 44 -3.65 -1.92 0.07
CA ALA A 44 -2.84 -0.76 0.41
C ALA A 44 -1.52 -1.15 1.07
N SER A 45 -1.58 -1.94 2.14
CA SER A 45 -0.40 -2.41 2.87
C SER A 45 -0.66 -3.76 3.52
N VAL A 46 0.42 -4.50 3.78
CA VAL A 46 0.41 -5.75 4.51
C VAL A 46 1.38 -5.62 5.67
N ASN A 47 0.86 -5.64 6.88
CA ASN A 47 1.65 -5.62 8.11
C ASN A 47 1.78 -7.04 8.64
N ILE A 48 2.99 -7.40 9.05
CA ILE A 48 3.31 -8.73 9.55
C ILE A 48 3.89 -8.58 10.94
N GLU A 49 3.28 -9.25 11.90
CA GLU A 49 3.72 -9.33 13.28
C GLU A 49 4.02 -10.78 13.59
N ARG A 50 5.21 -11.04 14.10
CA ARG A 50 5.61 -12.39 14.49
C ARG A 50 5.84 -12.43 16.00
N THR A 51 5.12 -13.29 16.66
CA THR A 51 5.35 -13.69 18.03
C THR A 51 6.07 -15.05 18.06
N SER A 52 6.46 -15.51 19.21
CA SER A 52 7.14 -16.81 19.36
C SER A 52 6.29 -18.00 18.92
N GLN A 53 4.97 -17.86 18.91
CA GLN A 53 4.02 -18.95 18.65
C GLN A 53 3.15 -18.71 17.41
N ALA A 54 2.81 -17.46 17.08
CA ALA A 54 1.85 -17.14 16.04
C ALA A 54 2.35 -16.01 15.10
N ILE A 55 1.87 -16.04 13.87
CA ILE A 55 2.10 -14.97 12.87
C ILE A 55 0.77 -14.25 12.64
N THR A 56 0.73 -12.95 12.92
CA THR A 56 -0.43 -12.11 12.63
C THR A 56 -0.16 -11.30 11.38
N VAL A 57 -1.00 -11.48 10.37
CA VAL A 57 -0.94 -10.75 9.10
C VAL A 57 -2.14 -9.83 9.01
N THR A 58 -1.89 -8.52 9.05
CA THR A 58 -2.93 -7.49 8.91
C THR A 58 -2.90 -6.93 7.49
N ILE A 59 -4.00 -7.11 6.76
CA ILE A 59 -4.16 -6.66 5.38
C ILE A 59 -5.05 -5.42 5.38
N HIS A 60 -4.49 -4.29 4.92
CA HIS A 60 -5.24 -3.07 4.69
C HIS A 60 -5.73 -3.03 3.25
N THR A 61 -7.03 -3.00 3.03
CA THR A 61 -7.64 -3.06 1.70
C THR A 61 -8.77 -2.03 1.54
N ALA A 62 -8.98 -1.58 0.30
CA ALA A 62 -10.13 -0.74 -0.02
C ALA A 62 -11.42 -1.55 -0.22
N ARG A 63 -11.32 -2.86 -0.47
CA ARG A 63 -12.47 -3.73 -0.76
C ARG A 63 -12.40 -5.00 0.08
N PRO A 64 -12.72 -4.94 1.38
CA PRO A 64 -12.63 -6.08 2.28
C PRO A 64 -13.54 -7.25 1.88
N GLY A 65 -14.69 -6.97 1.27
CA GLY A 65 -15.62 -8.00 0.82
C GLY A 65 -15.03 -8.99 -0.20
N ILE A 66 -14.09 -8.54 -1.05
CA ILE A 66 -13.42 -9.43 -2.03
C ILE A 66 -12.43 -10.36 -1.30
N VAL A 67 -11.77 -9.85 -0.26
CA VAL A 67 -10.81 -10.66 0.52
C VAL A 67 -11.53 -11.68 1.40
N ILE A 68 -12.65 -11.27 1.99
CA ILE A 68 -13.45 -12.15 2.87
C ILE A 68 -14.15 -13.23 2.04
N GLY A 69 -14.68 -12.88 0.87
CA GLY A 69 -15.44 -13.78 0.01
C GLY A 69 -16.82 -14.14 0.58
N ARG A 70 -17.52 -14.98 -0.13
CA ARG A 70 -18.84 -15.47 0.31
C ARG A 70 -18.69 -16.41 1.50
N GLY A 71 -19.34 -16.09 2.61
CA GLY A 71 -19.29 -16.93 3.81
C GLY A 71 -17.90 -17.08 4.47
N GLY A 72 -16.89 -16.27 4.09
CA GLY A 72 -15.54 -16.37 4.64
C GLY A 72 -14.66 -17.47 4.03
N GLU A 73 -15.08 -18.13 2.96
CA GLU A 73 -14.33 -19.21 2.32
C GLU A 73 -12.96 -18.76 1.80
N GLU A 74 -12.90 -17.56 1.20
CA GLU A 74 -11.64 -17.04 0.64
C GLU A 74 -10.62 -16.75 1.75
N VAL A 75 -11.04 -16.21 2.89
CA VAL A 75 -10.15 -16.03 4.06
C VAL A 75 -9.64 -17.37 4.57
N ALA A 76 -10.50 -18.39 4.65
CA ALA A 76 -10.10 -19.73 5.09
C ALA A 76 -9.09 -20.36 4.11
N ARG A 77 -9.28 -20.16 2.81
CA ARG A 77 -8.31 -20.61 1.78
C ARG A 77 -6.99 -19.85 1.92
N LEU A 78 -7.04 -18.52 2.02
CA LEU A 78 -5.85 -17.68 2.21
C LEU A 78 -5.08 -18.08 3.47
N LYS A 79 -5.77 -18.35 4.58
CA LYS A 79 -5.13 -18.81 5.83
C LYS A 79 -4.34 -20.11 5.60
N LYS A 80 -4.93 -21.08 4.90
CA LYS A 80 -4.25 -22.35 4.57
C LYS A 80 -3.05 -22.15 3.62
N GLU A 81 -3.16 -21.26 2.64
CA GLU A 81 -2.09 -20.95 1.70
C GLU A 81 -0.92 -20.23 2.40
N VAL A 82 -1.23 -19.27 3.27
CA VAL A 82 -0.24 -18.55 4.08
C VAL A 82 0.46 -19.50 5.07
N ALA A 83 -0.29 -20.42 5.69
CA ALA A 83 0.26 -21.45 6.59
C ALA A 83 1.31 -22.33 5.88
N LYS A 84 1.04 -22.73 4.65
CA LYS A 84 2.00 -23.49 3.82
C LYS A 84 3.26 -22.68 3.50
N LEU A 85 3.12 -21.36 3.25
CA LEU A 85 4.26 -20.50 2.90
C LEU A 85 5.14 -20.18 4.10
N CYS A 86 4.55 -20.07 5.29
CA CYS A 86 5.25 -19.75 6.53
C CYS A 86 5.72 -20.98 7.30
N ASN A 87 5.29 -22.19 6.93
CA ASN A 87 5.53 -23.46 7.67
C ASN A 87 5.10 -23.38 9.15
N THR A 88 4.03 -22.65 9.42
CA THR A 88 3.45 -22.48 10.77
C THR A 88 1.94 -22.69 10.70
N GLU A 89 1.38 -23.34 11.71
CA GLU A 89 -0.07 -23.61 11.75
C GLU A 89 -0.86 -22.44 12.36
N ASP A 90 -0.24 -21.72 13.31
CA ASP A 90 -0.89 -20.63 14.01
C ASP A 90 -0.73 -19.31 13.27
N ILE A 91 -1.71 -19.03 12.38
CA ILE A 91 -1.77 -17.78 11.61
C ILE A 91 -3.09 -17.07 11.88
N HIS A 92 -2.97 -15.80 12.24
CA HIS A 92 -4.09 -14.87 12.36
C HIS A 92 -4.11 -13.91 11.17
N LEU A 93 -5.24 -13.88 10.45
CA LEU A 93 -5.46 -12.94 9.35
C LEU A 93 -6.46 -11.87 9.81
N ASN A 94 -5.98 -10.63 9.88
CA ASN A 94 -6.80 -9.46 10.17
C ASN A 94 -7.01 -8.66 8.89
N ILE A 95 -8.25 -8.27 8.60
CA ILE A 95 -8.60 -7.49 7.42
C ILE A 95 -9.13 -6.15 7.88
N ASN A 96 -8.39 -5.09 7.56
CA ASN A 96 -8.76 -3.72 7.90
C ASN A 96 -9.17 -2.95 6.65
N GLU A 97 -10.29 -2.27 6.73
CA GLU A 97 -10.77 -1.42 5.65
C GLU A 97 -10.10 -0.05 5.65
N VAL A 98 -9.68 0.40 4.47
CA VAL A 98 -9.22 1.77 4.25
C VAL A 98 -10.40 2.64 3.86
N LYS A 99 -10.93 3.42 4.81
CA LYS A 99 -12.14 4.25 4.64
C LYS A 99 -12.02 5.29 3.51
N ARG A 100 -10.82 5.83 3.26
CA ARG A 100 -10.57 6.86 2.23
C ARG A 100 -9.45 6.40 1.29
N PRO A 101 -9.76 5.57 0.29
CA PRO A 101 -8.76 5.01 -0.63
C PRO A 101 -8.09 6.09 -1.49
N GLU A 102 -8.76 7.21 -1.74
CA GLU A 102 -8.24 8.32 -2.54
C GLU A 102 -7.08 9.06 -1.87
N LEU A 103 -6.96 8.97 -0.55
CA LEU A 103 -5.84 9.56 0.20
C LEU A 103 -4.64 8.61 0.32
N ASN A 104 -4.79 7.36 -0.11
CA ASN A 104 -3.69 6.39 -0.06
C ASN A 104 -2.98 6.32 -1.41
N ALA A 105 -1.70 6.70 -1.44
CA ALA A 105 -0.92 6.78 -2.67
C ALA A 105 -0.79 5.43 -3.41
N GLU A 106 -0.68 4.30 -2.69
CA GLU A 106 -0.59 2.96 -3.29
C GLU A 106 -1.89 2.60 -4.02
N LEU A 107 -3.04 2.86 -3.41
CA LEU A 107 -4.36 2.58 -3.99
C LEU A 107 -4.65 3.49 -5.20
N VAL A 108 -4.28 4.76 -5.10
CA VAL A 108 -4.39 5.71 -6.21
C VAL A 108 -3.51 5.26 -7.38
N GLY A 109 -2.28 4.82 -7.12
CA GLY A 109 -1.38 4.27 -8.14
C GLY A 109 -1.95 3.03 -8.82
N GLN A 110 -2.50 2.09 -8.06
CA GLN A 110 -3.14 0.88 -8.60
C GLN A 110 -4.37 1.22 -9.46
N ASN A 111 -5.17 2.19 -9.05
CA ASN A 111 -6.33 2.66 -9.81
C ASN A 111 -5.91 3.29 -11.15
N ILE A 112 -4.88 4.16 -11.14
CA ILE A 112 -4.32 4.72 -12.37
C ILE A 112 -3.82 3.61 -13.29
N ALA A 113 -3.03 2.68 -12.77
CA ALA A 113 -2.48 1.56 -13.53
C ALA A 113 -3.59 0.72 -14.19
N SER A 114 -4.65 0.40 -13.45
CA SER A 114 -5.78 -0.38 -13.97
C SER A 114 -6.53 0.35 -15.09
N GLN A 115 -6.66 1.68 -15.02
CA GLN A 115 -7.29 2.47 -16.08
C GLN A 115 -6.39 2.60 -17.32
N LEU A 116 -5.07 2.68 -17.14
CA LEU A 116 -4.12 2.70 -18.25
C LEU A 116 -4.08 1.36 -19.01
N VAL A 117 -4.17 0.24 -18.30
CA VAL A 117 -4.31 -1.10 -18.91
C VAL A 117 -5.57 -1.19 -19.77
N LYS A 118 -6.66 -0.53 -19.37
CA LYS A 118 -7.89 -0.40 -20.15
C LYS A 118 -7.79 0.57 -21.33
N LYS A 119 -6.58 1.02 -21.68
CA LYS A 119 -6.27 1.93 -22.80
C LYS A 119 -6.97 3.30 -22.71
N MET A 120 -7.27 3.78 -21.50
CA MET A 120 -7.80 5.13 -21.33
C MET A 120 -6.70 6.19 -21.56
N PRO A 121 -7.04 7.38 -22.13
CA PRO A 121 -6.08 8.45 -22.30
C PRO A 121 -5.45 8.88 -20.98
N TYR A 122 -4.14 8.74 -20.85
CA TYR A 122 -3.42 8.96 -19.59
C TYR A 122 -3.65 10.35 -19.00
N ARG A 123 -3.67 11.42 -19.79
CA ARG A 123 -3.93 12.79 -19.30
C ARG A 123 -5.30 12.93 -18.65
N ARG A 124 -6.33 12.33 -19.23
CA ARG A 124 -7.68 12.35 -18.67
C ARG A 124 -7.75 11.58 -17.35
N VAL A 125 -7.10 10.41 -17.30
CA VAL A 125 -7.04 9.59 -16.09
C VAL A 125 -6.35 10.33 -14.96
N LEU A 126 -5.19 10.96 -15.24
CA LEU A 126 -4.41 11.67 -14.23
C LEU A 126 -5.15 12.88 -13.69
N ASN A 127 -5.71 13.72 -14.58
CA ASN A 127 -6.47 14.91 -14.17
C ASN A 127 -7.69 14.53 -13.32
N LYS A 128 -8.45 13.49 -13.72
CA LYS A 128 -9.58 13.00 -12.96
C LYS A 128 -9.16 12.50 -11.57
N THR A 129 -8.05 11.76 -11.50
CA THR A 129 -7.54 11.22 -10.23
C THR A 129 -7.06 12.33 -9.31
N MET A 130 -6.33 13.34 -9.82
CA MET A 130 -5.90 14.50 -9.05
C MET A 130 -7.09 15.24 -8.46
N GLN A 131 -8.08 15.58 -9.28
CA GLN A 131 -9.30 16.25 -8.83
C GLN A 131 -10.04 15.44 -7.75
N SER A 132 -10.14 14.12 -7.91
CA SER A 132 -10.77 13.25 -6.91
C SER A 132 -10.02 13.30 -5.59
N THR A 133 -8.69 13.19 -5.63
CA THR A 133 -7.85 13.24 -4.41
C THR A 133 -7.94 14.60 -3.71
N MET A 134 -7.93 15.71 -4.47
CA MET A 134 -8.07 17.05 -3.89
C MET A 134 -9.45 17.27 -3.26
N ARG A 135 -10.51 16.76 -3.86
CA ARG A 135 -11.88 16.81 -3.29
C ARG A 135 -12.00 16.07 -1.96
N MET A 136 -11.23 14.98 -1.78
CA MET A 136 -11.21 14.22 -0.53
C MET A 136 -10.39 14.88 0.58
N GLY A 137 -9.82 16.07 0.32
CA GLY A 137 -9.12 16.87 1.31
C GLY A 137 -7.62 16.63 1.36
N ALA A 138 -7.01 16.15 0.29
CA ALA A 138 -5.55 16.12 0.19
C ALA A 138 -5.01 17.55 0.03
N GLU A 139 -3.92 17.88 0.72
CA GLU A 139 -3.25 19.18 0.59
C GLU A 139 -2.53 19.34 -0.76
N GLY A 140 -2.08 18.23 -1.33
CA GLY A 140 -1.43 18.19 -2.62
C GLY A 140 -1.13 16.78 -3.08
N ILE A 141 -0.96 16.63 -4.39
CA ILE A 141 -0.63 15.38 -5.05
C ILE A 141 0.42 15.59 -6.12
N ARG A 142 1.34 14.64 -6.23
CA ARG A 142 2.33 14.55 -7.29
C ARG A 142 2.31 13.17 -7.93
N ILE A 143 2.08 13.11 -9.23
CA ILE A 143 2.06 11.88 -10.01
C ILE A 143 3.13 11.98 -11.10
N ASN A 144 4.00 10.97 -11.17
CA ASN A 144 4.97 10.81 -12.26
C ASN A 144 4.57 9.59 -13.07
N VAL A 145 4.45 9.78 -14.39
CA VAL A 145 4.20 8.68 -15.33
C VAL A 145 5.31 8.67 -16.35
N SER A 146 5.91 7.52 -16.58
CA SER A 146 7.00 7.33 -17.52
C SER A 146 6.73 6.12 -18.41
N GLY A 147 7.21 6.20 -19.65
CA GLY A 147 7.06 5.15 -20.64
C GLY A 147 6.73 5.71 -22.02
N ARG A 148 6.24 4.86 -22.90
CA ARG A 148 5.77 5.24 -24.26
C ARG A 148 4.36 5.86 -24.19
N LEU A 149 4.28 7.06 -23.64
CA LEU A 149 3.01 7.76 -23.40
C LEU A 149 2.33 8.14 -24.72
N GLY A 150 1.09 7.69 -24.92
CA GLY A 150 0.35 7.92 -26.16
C GLY A 150 0.84 7.12 -27.37
N GLY A 151 1.68 6.09 -27.20
CA GLY A 151 2.18 5.23 -28.26
C GLY A 151 3.40 5.77 -29.02
N VAL A 152 4.03 6.86 -28.53
CA VAL A 152 5.26 7.40 -29.13
C VAL A 152 6.43 6.42 -29.03
N GLU A 153 7.35 6.44 -30.01
CA GLU A 153 8.50 5.53 -30.02
C GLU A 153 9.48 5.80 -28.88
N ILE A 154 9.73 7.07 -28.59
CA ILE A 154 10.66 7.49 -27.54
C ILE A 154 9.91 7.61 -26.22
N ALA A 155 10.40 6.92 -25.19
CA ALA A 155 9.86 7.01 -23.84
C ALA A 155 9.98 8.43 -23.28
N ARG A 156 8.92 8.91 -22.61
CA ARG A 156 8.86 10.22 -21.97
C ARG A 156 8.47 10.05 -20.51
N SER A 157 8.88 11.00 -19.70
CA SER A 157 8.42 11.15 -18.32
C SER A 157 7.63 12.43 -18.19
N GLU A 158 6.37 12.33 -17.80
CA GLU A 158 5.51 13.47 -17.51
C GLU A 158 5.21 13.53 -16.02
N ARG A 159 5.27 14.73 -15.47
CA ARG A 159 4.99 15.01 -14.06
C ARG A 159 3.78 15.92 -13.97
N PHE A 160 2.82 15.48 -13.16
CA PHE A 160 1.61 16.24 -12.82
C PHE A 160 1.64 16.56 -11.35
N MET A 161 1.38 17.81 -10.99
CA MET A 161 1.35 18.26 -9.60
C MET A 161 0.17 19.22 -9.41
N GLU A 162 -0.50 19.08 -8.28
CA GLU A 162 -1.60 19.95 -7.86
C GLU A 162 -1.54 20.15 -6.35
N GLY A 163 -1.83 21.37 -5.90
CA GLY A 163 -1.79 21.73 -4.49
C GLY A 163 -0.37 21.88 -3.92
N ARG A 164 -0.25 21.75 -2.61
CA ARG A 164 1.00 21.95 -1.86
C ARG A 164 1.79 20.64 -1.81
N VAL A 165 2.90 20.58 -2.53
CA VAL A 165 3.81 19.43 -2.53
C VAL A 165 5.20 19.88 -2.14
N PRO A 166 5.54 19.98 -0.83
CA PRO A 166 6.83 20.40 -0.39
C PRO A 166 7.89 19.34 -0.74
N LEU A 167 8.89 19.75 -1.55
CA LEU A 167 9.99 18.86 -1.97
C LEU A 167 11.10 18.81 -0.91
N HIS A 168 11.25 19.86 -0.11
CA HIS A 168 12.21 19.99 0.96
C HIS A 168 11.46 20.20 2.27
N LEU A 169 11.16 19.12 2.98
CA LEU A 169 10.63 19.19 4.34
C LEU A 169 11.78 19.11 5.32
N SER A 170 11.95 20.17 6.10
CA SER A 170 12.76 20.08 7.31
C SER A 170 12.08 19.16 8.31
N LEU A 171 12.85 18.31 8.98
CA LEU A 171 12.36 17.39 10.01
C LEU A 171 11.69 18.16 11.18
N ILE A 172 12.06 19.41 11.40
CA ILE A 172 11.47 20.31 12.40
C ILE A 172 9.96 20.54 12.11
N HIS A 173 9.58 20.75 10.85
CA HIS A 173 8.18 21.00 10.48
C HIS A 173 7.27 19.77 10.60
N ILE A 174 7.85 18.59 10.73
CA ILE A 174 7.13 17.33 10.88
C ILE A 174 6.99 16.94 12.35
N SER A 175 7.99 17.28 13.17
CA SER A 175 8.09 16.83 14.55
C SER A 175 7.63 17.84 15.60
N GLU A 176 7.55 19.13 15.25
CA GLU A 176 7.06 20.15 16.17
C GLU A 176 5.69 20.64 15.69
N PRO A 177 4.61 20.45 16.48
CA PRO A 177 3.41 21.20 16.27
C PRO A 177 3.76 22.68 16.41
N THR A 178 3.43 23.48 15.40
CA THR A 178 3.56 24.94 15.49
C THR A 178 2.88 25.40 16.78
N ARG A 179 3.70 25.79 17.76
CA ARG A 179 3.19 26.47 18.95
C ARG A 179 2.47 27.70 18.44
N PRO A 180 1.20 27.90 18.81
CA PRO A 180 0.58 29.18 18.55
C PRO A 180 1.40 30.23 19.29
N THR A 181 2.00 31.14 18.55
CA THR A 181 2.62 32.35 19.12
C THR A 181 1.52 33.13 19.82
N PRO A 182 1.75 33.55 21.08
CA PRO A 182 0.80 34.35 21.84
C PRO A 182 0.51 35.68 21.17
#